data_f176cebdb7ca4f17acdf09adf4605f3e
#
_entry.id   f176cebdb7ca4f17acdf09adf4605f3e
#
_cell.length_a   1.000
_cell.length_b   1.000
_cell.length_c   1.000
_cell.angle_alpha   90.00
_cell.angle_beta   90.00
_cell.angle_gamma   90.00
#
_symmetry.space_group_name_H-M   'P 1'
#
loop_
_entity.id
_entity.type
_entity.pdbx_description
1 polymer ?
#
loop_
_entity_poly.entity_id
_entity_poly.type
_entity_poly.pdbx_seq_one_letter_code
_entity_poly.pdbx_strand_id
1 'polypeptide(L)'
;MSRVAEEILRRARALGLKITCAESCTGGMISAALTDIAGSSAIFENGFVTYSNGAKQKMLGVSQKTLADYGAVSEAVAREMAEGALRQAQADLAISVSGIAGPGGSEFKPEGRVCFALACAQGTQSETQEFGALGRPAVRQAALDHALNLIRVHLNSAH
;
A
#
# COMPACT_ATOMS: atom_id res chain seq x y z
N MET A 1 4.33 16.01 -3.98
CA MET A 1 4.74 14.64 -3.68
C MET A 1 5.71 14.56 -2.51
N SER A 2 6.87 15.19 -2.64
CA SER A 2 7.87 15.21 -1.57
C SER A 2 7.34 15.86 -0.28
N ARG A 3 6.44 16.81 -0.39
CA ARG A 3 5.84 17.50 0.76
C ARG A 3 5.06 16.55 1.67
N VAL A 4 4.27 15.64 1.06
CA VAL A 4 3.51 14.64 1.82
C VAL A 4 4.47 13.66 2.49
N ALA A 5 5.48 13.20 1.76
CA ALA A 5 6.48 12.28 2.30
C ALA A 5 7.27 12.93 3.44
N GLU A 6 7.61 14.21 3.31
CA GLU A 6 8.28 14.96 4.38
C GLU A 6 7.40 15.05 5.64
N GLU A 7 6.12 15.31 5.46
CA GLU A 7 5.17 15.35 6.58
C GLU A 7 5.05 13.98 7.25
N ILE A 8 4.99 12.91 6.45
CA ILE A 8 4.95 11.54 6.98
C ILE A 8 6.19 11.25 7.81
N LEU A 9 7.37 11.58 7.30
CA LEU A 9 8.62 11.39 8.04
C LEU A 9 8.60 12.14 9.37
N ARG A 10 8.25 13.41 9.33
CA ARG A 10 8.22 14.24 10.53
C ARG A 10 7.25 13.69 11.58
N ARG A 11 6.03 13.33 11.16
CA ARG A 11 5.01 12.84 12.09
C ARG A 11 5.35 11.45 12.63
N ALA A 12 5.74 10.52 11.77
CA ALA A 12 6.06 9.18 12.21
C ALA A 12 7.29 9.16 13.13
N ARG A 13 8.29 9.99 12.82
CA ARG A 13 9.47 10.12 13.67
C ARG A 13 9.09 10.67 15.06
N ALA A 14 8.24 11.71 15.10
CA ALA A 14 7.80 12.29 16.37
C ALA A 14 7.03 11.29 17.22
N LEU A 15 6.26 10.39 16.58
CA LEU A 15 5.48 9.36 17.26
C LEU A 15 6.26 8.07 17.53
N GLY A 16 7.48 7.96 17.01
CA GLY A 16 8.30 6.76 17.17
C GLY A 16 7.78 5.57 16.39
N LEU A 17 7.11 5.78 15.26
CA LEU A 17 6.47 4.73 14.49
C LEU A 17 7.30 4.29 13.30
N LYS A 18 7.30 2.98 13.04
CA LYS A 18 7.88 2.38 11.83
C LYS A 18 6.76 2.08 10.85
N ILE A 19 7.00 2.42 9.58
CA ILE A 19 6.05 2.22 8.49
C ILE A 19 6.60 1.18 7.52
N THR A 20 5.74 0.30 7.03
CA THR A 20 6.06 -0.61 5.93
C THR A 20 5.00 -0.49 4.84
N CYS A 21 5.27 -1.07 3.69
CA CYS A 21 4.31 -1.08 2.59
C CYS A 21 4.35 -2.43 1.87
N ALA A 22 3.19 -2.80 1.31
CA ALA A 22 3.00 -3.97 0.48
C ALA A 22 2.46 -3.49 -0.86
N GLU A 23 3.31 -3.51 -1.88
CA GLU A 23 3.01 -2.92 -3.18
C GLU A 23 2.81 -3.99 -4.24
N SER A 24 1.78 -3.81 -5.05
CA SER A 24 1.59 -4.62 -6.25
C SER A 24 1.71 -3.70 -7.47
N CYS A 25 0.64 -3.07 -7.92
CA CYS A 25 0.68 -2.25 -9.14
C CYS A 25 1.64 -1.06 -9.08
N THR A 26 1.97 -0.57 -7.90
CA THR A 26 2.92 0.54 -7.74
C THR A 26 4.38 0.12 -7.81
N GLY A 27 4.67 -1.17 -7.68
CA GLY A 27 5.98 -1.76 -7.99
C GLY A 27 7.18 -1.19 -7.26
N GLY A 28 6.99 -0.61 -6.08
CA GLY A 28 8.07 -0.01 -5.29
C GLY A 28 8.02 1.51 -5.22
N MET A 29 7.05 2.16 -5.86
CA MET A 29 6.95 3.63 -5.88
C MET A 29 6.73 4.22 -4.49
N ILE A 30 5.96 3.54 -3.63
CA ILE A 30 5.70 4.02 -2.27
C ILE A 30 6.98 3.98 -1.45
N SER A 31 7.68 2.85 -1.50
CA SER A 31 8.98 2.69 -0.84
C SER A 31 9.98 3.74 -1.30
N ALA A 32 10.04 3.97 -2.63
CA ALA A 32 10.92 4.97 -3.20
C ALA A 32 10.56 6.39 -2.71
N ALA A 33 9.27 6.73 -2.71
CA ALA A 33 8.83 8.05 -2.27
C ALA A 33 9.19 8.32 -0.80
N LEU A 34 9.02 7.33 0.07
CA LEU A 34 9.38 7.47 1.47
C LEU A 34 10.89 7.61 1.66
N THR A 35 11.67 6.86 0.88
CA THR A 35 13.13 6.85 1.01
C THR A 35 13.81 7.99 0.25
N ASP A 36 13.08 8.74 -0.56
CA ASP A 36 13.62 9.97 -1.18
C ASP A 36 13.95 11.05 -0.15
N ILE A 37 13.37 10.97 1.03
CA ILE A 37 13.55 11.98 2.07
C ILE A 37 14.70 11.58 2.99
N ALA A 38 15.67 12.47 3.16
CA ALA A 38 16.80 12.23 4.06
C ALA A 38 16.30 11.97 5.49
N GLY A 39 16.85 10.96 6.13
CA GLY A 39 16.45 10.56 7.47
C GLY A 39 15.32 9.54 7.51
N SER A 40 14.86 9.06 6.37
CA SER A 40 13.74 8.11 6.28
C SER A 40 14.02 6.78 6.98
N SER A 41 15.28 6.40 7.19
CA SER A 41 15.60 5.17 7.91
C SER A 41 15.07 5.17 9.35
N ALA A 42 14.75 6.34 9.90
CA ALA A 42 14.15 6.43 11.23
C ALA A 42 12.73 5.86 11.26
N ILE A 43 12.05 5.82 10.12
CA ILE A 43 10.64 5.37 10.05
C ILE A 43 10.40 4.19 9.12
N PHE A 44 11.38 3.85 8.26
CA PHE A 44 11.19 2.84 7.22
C PHE A 44 12.38 1.90 7.20
N GLU A 45 12.13 0.60 7.40
CA GLU A 45 13.19 -0.41 7.40
C GLU A 45 13.08 -1.35 6.22
N ASN A 46 11.87 -1.72 5.85
CA ASN A 46 11.63 -2.62 4.71
C ASN A 46 10.24 -2.41 4.14
N GLY A 47 10.10 -2.83 2.89
CA GLY A 47 8.83 -2.86 2.17
C GLY A 47 8.81 -4.08 1.29
N PHE A 48 7.64 -4.41 0.76
CA PHE A 48 7.44 -5.63 -0.02
C PHE A 48 6.83 -5.28 -1.37
N VAL A 49 7.44 -5.77 -2.44
CA VAL A 49 6.87 -5.71 -3.78
C VAL A 49 6.41 -7.12 -4.13
N THR A 50 5.10 -7.33 -4.12
CA THR A 50 4.50 -8.64 -4.35
C THR A 50 3.59 -8.55 -5.56
N TYR A 51 4.20 -8.60 -6.74
CA TYR A 51 3.55 -8.31 -8.00
C TYR A 51 2.66 -9.45 -8.51
N SER A 52 2.93 -10.68 -8.07
CA SER A 52 2.16 -11.87 -8.46
C SER A 52 1.36 -12.41 -7.28
N ASN A 53 0.36 -13.24 -7.58
CA ASN A 53 -0.39 -13.93 -6.53
C ASN A 53 0.50 -14.85 -5.70
N GLY A 54 1.43 -15.54 -6.34
CA GLY A 54 2.39 -16.38 -5.63
C GLY A 54 3.27 -15.61 -4.67
N ALA A 55 3.73 -14.43 -5.07
CA ALA A 55 4.52 -13.57 -4.20
C ALA A 55 3.69 -13.06 -3.01
N LYS A 56 2.43 -12.69 -3.23
CA LYS A 56 1.53 -12.28 -2.16
C LYS A 56 1.37 -13.39 -1.11
N GLN A 57 1.23 -14.61 -1.56
CA GLN A 57 1.13 -15.76 -0.66
C GLN A 57 2.45 -16.02 0.09
N LYS A 58 3.53 -16.10 -0.65
CA LYS A 58 4.84 -16.48 -0.13
C LYS A 58 5.39 -15.44 0.84
N MET A 59 5.34 -14.18 0.48
CA MET A 59 5.97 -13.11 1.25
C MET A 59 5.07 -12.53 2.34
N LEU A 60 3.78 -12.47 2.08
CA LEU A 60 2.84 -11.77 2.97
C LEU A 60 1.83 -12.70 3.64
N GLY A 61 1.77 -13.96 3.23
CA GLY A 61 0.82 -14.93 3.79
C GLY A 61 -0.61 -14.70 3.33
N VAL A 62 -0.82 -14.05 2.19
CA VAL A 62 -2.16 -13.89 1.63
C VAL A 62 -2.70 -15.28 1.32
N SER A 63 -3.94 -15.57 1.70
CA SER A 63 -4.49 -16.90 1.56
C SER A 63 -4.88 -17.18 0.11
N GLN A 64 -4.62 -18.43 -0.33
CA GLN A 64 -5.03 -18.87 -1.65
C GLN A 64 -6.53 -18.76 -1.82
N LYS A 65 -7.31 -19.04 -0.77
CA LYS A 65 -8.75 -18.95 -0.80
C LYS A 65 -9.21 -17.51 -1.04
N THR A 66 -8.65 -16.54 -0.36
CA THR A 66 -9.01 -15.14 -0.55
C THR A 66 -8.70 -14.69 -1.98
N LEU A 67 -7.54 -15.09 -2.51
CA LEU A 67 -7.19 -14.80 -3.90
C LEU A 67 -8.16 -15.45 -4.89
N ALA A 68 -8.56 -16.69 -4.63
CA ALA A 68 -9.51 -17.41 -5.49
C ALA A 68 -10.90 -16.80 -5.44
N ASP A 69 -11.36 -16.42 -4.25
CA ASP A 69 -12.72 -15.92 -4.06
C ASP A 69 -12.90 -14.48 -4.55
N TYR A 70 -11.90 -13.61 -4.36
CA TYR A 70 -12.04 -12.18 -4.59
C TYR A 70 -11.11 -11.62 -5.67
N GLY A 71 -10.05 -12.34 -6.02
CA GLY A 71 -9.02 -11.85 -6.93
C GLY A 71 -8.05 -10.91 -6.24
N ALA A 72 -6.93 -10.65 -6.91
CA ALA A 72 -5.85 -9.84 -6.35
C ALA A 72 -6.28 -8.39 -6.10
N VAL A 73 -7.14 -7.84 -6.94
CA VAL A 73 -7.64 -6.47 -6.81
C VAL A 73 -8.95 -6.52 -6.05
N SER A 74 -8.84 -6.57 -4.74
CA SER A 74 -9.97 -6.61 -3.83
C SER A 74 -9.54 -6.05 -2.48
N GLU A 75 -10.50 -5.56 -1.73
CA GLU A 75 -10.21 -5.09 -0.37
C GLU A 75 -9.79 -6.25 0.53
N ALA A 76 -10.37 -7.43 0.32
CA ALA A 76 -10.00 -8.61 1.11
C ALA A 76 -8.51 -8.95 0.96
N VAL A 77 -7.99 -8.94 -0.28
CA VAL A 77 -6.57 -9.21 -0.53
C VAL A 77 -5.71 -8.05 -0.03
N ALA A 78 -6.14 -6.80 -0.25
CA ALA A 78 -5.40 -5.64 0.24
C ALA A 78 -5.24 -5.68 1.77
N ARG A 79 -6.29 -6.07 2.49
CA ARG A 79 -6.24 -6.21 3.95
C ARG A 79 -5.23 -7.27 4.38
N GLU A 80 -5.24 -8.43 3.74
CA GLU A 80 -4.29 -9.50 4.06
C GLU A 80 -2.87 -9.11 3.71
N MET A 81 -2.67 -8.37 2.61
CA MET A 81 -1.35 -7.84 2.26
C MET A 81 -0.81 -6.91 3.33
N ALA A 82 -1.62 -5.96 3.79
CA ALA A 82 -1.20 -5.00 4.81
C ALA A 82 -0.91 -5.69 6.14
N GLU A 83 -1.76 -6.61 6.56
CA GLU A 83 -1.58 -7.37 7.79
C GLU A 83 -0.33 -8.24 7.74
N GLY A 84 -0.09 -8.87 6.59
CA GLY A 84 1.11 -9.68 6.39
C GLY A 84 2.38 -8.84 6.42
N ALA A 85 2.36 -7.68 5.77
CA ALA A 85 3.51 -6.77 5.79
C ALA A 85 3.79 -6.25 7.21
N LEU A 86 2.75 -5.88 7.94
CA LEU A 86 2.88 -5.41 9.31
C LEU A 86 3.61 -6.44 10.17
N ARG A 87 3.21 -7.70 10.04
CA ARG A 87 3.81 -8.82 10.78
C ARG A 87 5.25 -9.05 10.37
N GLN A 88 5.50 -9.18 9.07
CA GLN A 88 6.83 -9.51 8.55
C GLN A 88 7.84 -8.41 8.82
N ALA A 89 7.44 -7.16 8.72
CA ALA A 89 8.31 -6.02 8.96
C ALA A 89 8.45 -5.69 10.43
N GLN A 90 7.58 -6.24 11.28
CA GLN A 90 7.49 -5.83 12.70
C GLN A 90 7.33 -4.32 12.81
N ALA A 91 6.48 -3.77 11.93
CA ALA A 91 6.23 -2.34 11.85
C ALA A 91 5.00 -1.97 12.69
N ASP A 92 4.77 -0.66 12.80
CA ASP A 92 3.62 -0.13 13.53
C ASP A 92 2.46 0.21 12.61
N LEU A 93 2.76 0.47 11.35
CA LEU A 93 1.80 0.85 10.34
C LEU A 93 2.18 0.24 8.99
N ALA A 94 1.22 -0.36 8.30
CA ALA A 94 1.43 -0.91 6.97
C ALA A 94 0.37 -0.39 6.01
N ILE A 95 0.79 0.05 4.83
CA ILE A 95 -0.08 0.42 3.71
C ILE A 95 0.06 -0.63 2.63
N SER A 96 -1.05 -1.07 2.03
CA SER A 96 -1.03 -1.96 0.89
C SER A 96 -1.75 -1.36 -0.30
N VAL A 97 -1.33 -1.74 -1.50
CA VAL A 97 -1.91 -1.28 -2.76
C VAL A 97 -1.95 -2.43 -3.75
N SER A 98 -3.13 -2.72 -4.28
CA SER A 98 -3.31 -3.71 -5.33
C SER A 98 -4.34 -3.19 -6.33
N GLY A 99 -3.97 -3.09 -7.61
CA GLY A 99 -4.85 -2.45 -8.58
C GLY A 99 -4.57 -2.85 -10.00
N ILE A 100 -5.42 -2.35 -10.90
CA ILE A 100 -5.34 -2.57 -12.33
C ILE A 100 -4.83 -1.31 -12.99
N ALA A 101 -3.53 -1.27 -13.24
CA ALA A 101 -2.88 -0.12 -13.84
C ALA A 101 -3.21 0.05 -15.32
N GLY A 102 -3.57 -1.03 -16.00
CA GLY A 102 -3.84 -1.02 -17.43
C GLY A 102 -2.61 -1.33 -18.27
N PRO A 103 -2.74 -1.29 -19.62
CA PRO A 103 -3.95 -0.90 -20.33
C PRO A 103 -5.04 -1.96 -20.24
N GLY A 104 -6.28 -1.51 -20.16
CA GLY A 104 -7.45 -2.38 -20.09
C GLY A 104 -7.70 -2.96 -18.71
N GLY A 105 -8.85 -3.62 -18.55
CA GLY A 105 -9.22 -4.27 -17.31
C GLY A 105 -8.64 -5.67 -17.18
N SER A 106 -8.85 -6.30 -16.04
CA SER A 106 -8.42 -7.65 -15.76
C SER A 106 -9.38 -8.28 -14.75
N GLU A 107 -9.57 -9.63 -14.82
CA GLU A 107 -10.41 -10.37 -13.88
C GLU A 107 -11.83 -9.78 -13.76
N PHE A 108 -12.38 -9.30 -14.88
CA PHE A 108 -13.68 -8.63 -14.96
C PHE A 108 -13.74 -7.30 -14.19
N LYS A 109 -12.59 -6.71 -13.86
CA LYS A 109 -12.48 -5.44 -13.15
C LYS A 109 -11.91 -4.37 -14.09
N PRO A 110 -12.35 -3.10 -13.97
CA PRO A 110 -11.93 -2.06 -14.91
C PRO A 110 -10.53 -1.55 -14.62
N GLU A 111 -9.91 -1.02 -15.66
CA GLU A 111 -8.67 -0.26 -15.52
C GLU A 111 -8.90 0.89 -14.54
N GLY A 112 -7.92 1.12 -13.68
CA GLY A 112 -7.97 2.21 -12.71
C GLY A 112 -8.63 1.85 -11.39
N ARG A 113 -9.16 0.63 -11.24
CA ARG A 113 -9.62 0.16 -9.93
C ARG A 113 -8.40 -0.19 -9.09
N VAL A 114 -8.29 0.43 -7.92
CA VAL A 114 -7.19 0.18 -6.99
C VAL A 114 -7.74 0.04 -5.59
N CYS A 115 -7.33 -1.02 -4.91
CA CYS A 115 -7.71 -1.30 -3.54
C CYS A 115 -6.55 -1.01 -2.61
N PHE A 116 -6.87 -0.40 -1.47
CA PHE A 116 -5.89 0.01 -0.46
C PHE A 116 -6.29 -0.55 0.89
N ALA A 117 -5.31 -0.86 1.71
CA ALA A 117 -5.57 -1.17 3.12
C ALA A 117 -4.48 -0.56 3.98
N LEU A 118 -4.86 -0.23 5.20
CA LEU A 118 -3.95 0.33 6.19
C LEU A 118 -4.15 -0.46 7.48
N ALA A 119 -3.08 -1.10 7.95
CA ALA A 119 -3.11 -1.97 9.12
C ALA A 119 -2.23 -1.40 10.22
N CYS A 120 -2.72 -1.44 11.45
CA CYS A 120 -1.98 -1.05 12.65
C CYS A 120 -2.47 -1.90 13.82
N ALA A 121 -1.95 -1.64 15.01
CA ALA A 121 -2.31 -2.41 16.21
C ALA A 121 -3.81 -2.35 16.53
N GLN A 122 -4.48 -1.26 16.16
CA GLN A 122 -5.91 -1.06 16.43
C GLN A 122 -6.82 -1.74 15.40
N GLY A 123 -6.27 -2.23 14.31
CA GLY A 123 -7.06 -2.93 13.28
C GLY A 123 -6.67 -2.52 11.88
N THR A 124 -7.46 -3.00 10.92
CA THR A 124 -7.22 -2.78 9.49
C THR A 124 -8.42 -2.09 8.86
N GLN A 125 -8.15 -1.08 8.06
CA GLN A 125 -9.14 -0.39 7.25
C GLN A 125 -8.82 -0.61 5.78
N SER A 126 -9.83 -0.65 4.92
CA SER A 126 -9.63 -0.84 3.49
C SER A 126 -10.62 0.01 2.71
N GLU A 127 -10.26 0.31 1.45
CA GLU A 127 -11.11 1.05 0.54
C GLU A 127 -10.75 0.74 -0.91
N THR A 128 -11.67 1.09 -1.81
CA THR A 128 -11.47 0.96 -3.25
C THR A 128 -11.60 2.33 -3.89
N GLN A 129 -10.66 2.66 -4.78
CA GLN A 129 -10.73 3.88 -5.58
C GLN A 129 -10.88 3.50 -7.05
N GLU A 130 -11.76 4.22 -7.74
CA GLU A 130 -11.96 4.05 -9.19
C GLU A 130 -11.32 5.25 -9.89
N PHE A 131 -10.06 5.14 -10.25
CA PHE A 131 -9.36 6.23 -10.92
C PHE A 131 -9.75 6.35 -12.39
N GLY A 132 -10.27 5.27 -12.97
CA GLY A 132 -10.64 5.24 -14.37
C GLY A 132 -9.50 4.87 -15.29
N ALA A 133 -9.77 4.86 -16.58
CA ALA A 133 -8.81 4.46 -17.61
C ALA A 133 -7.86 5.62 -17.95
N LEU A 134 -7.01 5.99 -17.00
CA LEU A 134 -6.08 7.11 -17.14
C LEU A 134 -4.80 6.74 -17.91
N GLY A 135 -4.58 5.45 -18.16
CA GLY A 135 -3.31 4.93 -18.67
C GLY A 135 -2.40 4.50 -17.52
N ARG A 136 -1.54 3.53 -17.81
CA ARG A 136 -0.71 2.87 -16.79
C ARG A 136 0.11 3.82 -15.94
N PRO A 137 0.86 4.79 -16.52
CA PRO A 137 1.65 5.70 -15.67
C PRO A 137 0.79 6.55 -14.75
N ALA A 138 -0.35 7.06 -15.24
CA ALA A 138 -1.21 7.95 -14.46
C ALA A 138 -1.97 7.19 -13.36
N VAL A 139 -2.39 5.95 -13.60
CA VAL A 139 -3.03 5.12 -12.56
C VAL A 139 -2.02 4.81 -11.45
N ARG A 140 -0.80 4.45 -11.81
CA ARG A 140 0.25 4.18 -10.83
C ARG A 140 0.58 5.41 -9.99
N GLN A 141 0.65 6.57 -10.61
CA GLN A 141 0.91 7.82 -9.90
C GLN A 141 -0.25 8.18 -8.97
N ALA A 142 -1.49 8.04 -9.44
CA ALA A 142 -2.67 8.28 -8.60
C ALA A 142 -2.70 7.33 -7.39
N ALA A 143 -2.33 6.07 -7.61
CA ALA A 143 -2.27 5.08 -6.53
C ALA A 143 -1.21 5.45 -5.49
N LEU A 144 -0.03 5.88 -5.95
CA LEU A 144 1.03 6.35 -5.06
C LEU A 144 0.56 7.55 -4.23
N ASP A 145 0.01 8.56 -4.88
CA ASP A 145 -0.42 9.78 -4.19
C ASP A 145 -1.50 9.48 -3.17
N HIS A 146 -2.44 8.62 -3.52
CA HIS A 146 -3.53 8.24 -2.61
C HIS A 146 -3.00 7.45 -1.40
N ALA A 147 -2.08 6.52 -1.63
CA ALA A 147 -1.48 5.73 -0.55
C ALA A 147 -0.73 6.62 0.44
N LEU A 148 0.07 7.56 -0.05
CA LEU A 148 0.78 8.49 0.81
C LEU A 148 -0.20 9.36 1.60
N ASN A 149 -1.29 9.79 0.97
CA ASN A 149 -2.31 10.58 1.65
C ASN A 149 -3.02 9.79 2.77
N LEU A 150 -3.28 8.50 2.54
CA LEU A 150 -3.88 7.64 3.56
C LEU A 150 -2.97 7.53 4.79
N ILE A 151 -1.68 7.37 4.58
CA ILE A 151 -0.70 7.33 5.66
C ILE A 151 -0.71 8.67 6.42
N ARG A 152 -0.64 9.78 5.70
CA ARG A 152 -0.61 11.11 6.29
C ARG A 152 -1.85 11.38 7.15
N VAL A 153 -3.02 11.08 6.62
CA VAL A 153 -4.29 11.28 7.33
C VAL A 153 -4.33 10.44 8.61
N HIS A 154 -3.90 9.19 8.53
CA HIS A 154 -3.85 8.31 9.70
C HIS A 154 -2.93 8.87 10.79
N LEU A 155 -1.73 9.30 10.42
CA LEU A 155 -0.77 9.85 11.37
C LEU A 155 -1.29 11.12 12.06
N ASN A 156 -2.07 11.92 11.34
CA ASN A 156 -2.59 13.17 11.86
C ASN A 156 -3.85 13.00 12.70
N SER A 157 -4.63 11.95 12.48
CA SER A 157 -5.92 11.74 13.14
C SER A 157 -5.84 10.87 14.38
N ALA A 158 -4.88 9.97 14.46
CA ALA A 158 -4.83 8.95 15.50
C ALA A 158 -4.02 9.37 16.73
N HIS A 159 -3.39 10.52 16.67
CA HIS A 159 -2.42 10.95 17.68
C HIS A 159 -2.54 12.45 17.97
#